data_f9a316104c9086e8dd786a0d569a492f
#
_entry.id   f9a316104c9086e8dd786a0d569a492f
#
_cell.length_a   1.000
_cell.length_b   1.000
_cell.length_c   1.000
_cell.angle_alpha   90.00
_cell.angle_beta   90.00
_cell.angle_gamma   90.00
#
_symmetry.space_group_name_H-M   'P 1'
#
loop_
_entity.id
_entity.type
_entity.pdbx_description
1 polymer ?
#
loop_
_entity_poly.entity_id
_entity_poly.type
_entity_poly.pdbx_seq_one_letter_code
_entity_poly.pdbx_strand_id
1 'polypeptide(L)'
;MGNSYPDRTNFNGVWKINELSKNKITHNNFPRGSTRATWGGGNDDGASSNVIDYVTMETTGDASDFGDLTVAGEAPNGSGSSTRGFYSGRQGPQVNVIDYITFMSTGNATDFGNLLANTSQHAAVNASDTRGIMAGGYSGPAALNVIQFITIASTGNTTDFGDCTAAKYGGPYGSINSNTRSIHGAGSSNVIDFINFSTLGNAVDHGDLPTSNSWGKAGASSQTRGLFAGGAAARTTISSITIHSTGDTIDFGDLSVGRRGVAGASSRTRGAFGGGDNPGDKNEIDFVTFTSAGTAADFGNLSVARGRLAANSNGHGGLALTS
;
A
#
# COMPACT_ATOMS: atom_id res chain seq x y z
N MET A 1 9.86 -18.93 -42.82
CA MET A 1 8.48 -19.29 -42.47
C MET A 1 8.11 -18.45 -41.25
N GLY A 2 7.30 -17.41 -41.47
CA GLY A 2 6.92 -16.50 -40.39
C GLY A 2 5.91 -17.18 -39.46
N ASN A 3 6.23 -17.28 -38.18
CA ASN A 3 5.26 -17.67 -37.17
C ASN A 3 4.22 -16.55 -37.06
N SER A 4 3.03 -16.76 -37.59
CA SER A 4 1.89 -15.89 -37.32
C SER A 4 1.43 -16.17 -35.89
N TYR A 5 1.72 -15.22 -34.98
CA TYR A 5 1.16 -15.25 -33.64
C TYR A 5 -0.34 -14.93 -33.73
N PRO A 6 -1.20 -15.58 -32.92
CA PRO A 6 -2.59 -15.18 -32.84
C PRO A 6 -2.67 -13.74 -32.36
N ASP A 7 -3.44 -12.95 -33.06
CA ASP A 7 -3.73 -11.55 -32.74
C ASP A 7 -4.33 -11.49 -31.32
N ARG A 8 -3.92 -10.48 -30.54
CA ARG A 8 -4.36 -10.24 -29.14
C ARG A 8 -5.88 -10.11 -28.98
N THR A 9 -6.63 -10.01 -30.08
CA THR A 9 -8.08 -9.81 -30.09
C THR A 9 -8.89 -11.10 -30.20
N ASN A 10 -8.26 -12.28 -30.35
CA ASN A 10 -8.97 -13.51 -30.61
C ASN A 10 -8.61 -14.64 -29.63
N PHE A 11 -9.17 -14.57 -28.43
CA PHE A 11 -9.01 -15.59 -27.37
C PHE A 11 -10.02 -16.75 -27.42
N ASN A 12 -10.61 -17.04 -28.57
CA ASN A 12 -11.60 -18.12 -28.72
C ASN A 12 -11.00 -19.51 -28.92
N GLY A 13 -9.75 -19.75 -28.54
CA GLY A 13 -9.09 -21.04 -28.72
C GLY A 13 -8.88 -21.80 -27.42
N VAL A 14 -9.13 -23.11 -27.44
CA VAL A 14 -8.71 -24.03 -26.36
C VAL A 14 -7.20 -24.25 -26.49
N TRP A 15 -6.42 -23.70 -25.55
CA TRP A 15 -4.97 -23.87 -25.51
C TRP A 15 -4.58 -25.22 -24.92
N LYS A 16 -3.65 -25.93 -25.57
CA LYS A 16 -3.04 -27.12 -24.98
C LYS A 16 -2.05 -26.67 -23.88
N ILE A 17 -1.94 -27.48 -22.83
CA ILE A 17 -1.14 -27.16 -21.65
C ILE A 17 0.34 -26.88 -21.98
N ASN A 18 0.89 -27.55 -22.99
CA ASN A 18 2.25 -27.35 -23.48
C ASN A 18 2.43 -26.03 -24.27
N GLU A 19 1.39 -25.54 -24.93
CA GLU A 19 1.39 -24.25 -25.64
C GLU A 19 1.28 -23.10 -24.63
N LEU A 20 0.47 -23.29 -23.58
CA LEU A 20 0.38 -22.39 -22.44
C LEU A 20 1.75 -22.24 -21.74
N SER A 21 2.44 -23.36 -21.51
CA SER A 21 3.76 -23.35 -20.87
C SER A 21 4.82 -22.67 -21.76
N LYS A 22 4.86 -22.93 -23.06
CA LYS A 22 5.78 -22.29 -24.00
C LYS A 22 5.54 -20.78 -24.12
N ASN A 23 4.28 -20.36 -24.23
CA ASN A 23 3.94 -18.93 -24.29
C ASN A 23 4.27 -18.19 -22.99
N LYS A 24 4.12 -18.85 -21.83
CA LYS A 24 4.52 -18.30 -20.56
C LYS A 24 6.05 -18.12 -20.45
N ILE A 25 6.82 -19.09 -20.93
CA ILE A 25 8.28 -19.10 -20.80
C ILE A 25 8.94 -18.19 -21.84
N THR A 26 8.44 -18.13 -23.09
CA THR A 26 9.13 -17.45 -24.18
C THR A 26 8.65 -16.02 -24.46
N HIS A 27 7.41 -15.69 -24.14
CA HIS A 27 6.82 -14.42 -24.59
C HIS A 27 6.12 -13.60 -23.51
N ASN A 28 5.95 -14.14 -22.30
CA ASN A 28 5.24 -13.46 -21.21
C ASN A 28 3.86 -12.87 -21.66
N ASN A 29 3.20 -13.56 -22.60
CA ASN A 29 2.03 -13.08 -23.35
C ASN A 29 0.68 -13.36 -22.67
N PHE A 30 0.66 -13.91 -21.46
CA PHE A 30 -0.60 -13.97 -20.73
C PHE A 30 -0.95 -12.54 -20.28
N PRO A 31 -2.18 -12.08 -20.51
CA PRO A 31 -2.63 -10.86 -19.91
C PRO A 31 -2.44 -11.04 -18.40
N ARG A 32 -1.47 -10.34 -17.84
CA ARG A 32 -1.41 -10.15 -16.39
C ARG A 32 -2.72 -9.48 -16.05
N GLY A 33 -3.47 -10.06 -15.14
CA GLY A 33 -4.68 -9.42 -14.64
C GLY A 33 -4.35 -7.96 -14.36
N SER A 34 -5.25 -7.05 -14.67
CA SER A 34 -5.08 -5.62 -14.41
C SER A 34 -4.70 -5.40 -12.96
N THR A 35 -3.83 -4.42 -12.69
CA THR A 35 -3.51 -4.05 -11.31
C THR A 35 -4.74 -3.45 -10.66
N ARG A 36 -5.24 -4.10 -9.62
CA ARG A 36 -6.26 -3.53 -8.74
C ARG A 36 -5.60 -2.83 -7.57
N ALA A 37 -6.02 -1.60 -7.34
CA ALA A 37 -5.75 -0.87 -6.12
C ALA A 37 -7.05 -0.78 -5.32
N THR A 38 -6.96 -0.91 -4.00
CA THR A 38 -8.11 -0.83 -3.10
C THR A 38 -7.84 0.17 -1.99
N TRP A 39 -8.90 0.85 -1.52
CA TRP A 39 -8.89 1.77 -0.40
C TRP A 39 -9.94 1.32 0.61
N GLY A 40 -9.52 1.04 1.86
CA GLY A 40 -10.40 0.47 2.87
C GLY A 40 -10.39 1.21 4.20
N GLY A 41 -11.55 1.23 4.86
CA GLY A 41 -11.77 1.88 6.15
C GLY A 41 -11.68 3.40 6.07
N GLY A 42 -11.31 4.02 7.17
CA GLY A 42 -11.14 5.48 7.26
C GLY A 42 -12.19 6.16 8.11
N ASN A 43 -12.19 7.48 8.06
CA ASN A 43 -13.13 8.36 8.72
C ASN A 43 -14.00 9.03 7.66
N ASP A 44 -15.31 9.02 7.84
CA ASP A 44 -16.32 9.67 7.03
C ASP A 44 -17.10 10.64 7.93
N ASP A 45 -16.80 11.93 7.84
CA ASP A 45 -17.42 12.99 8.64
C ASP A 45 -17.51 12.69 10.16
N GLY A 46 -16.45 12.09 10.72
CA GLY A 46 -16.35 11.72 12.13
C GLY A 46 -16.85 10.30 12.46
N ALA A 47 -17.40 9.58 11.50
CA ALA A 47 -17.77 8.18 11.65
C ALA A 47 -16.69 7.23 11.13
N SER A 48 -16.44 6.13 11.84
CA SER A 48 -15.57 5.05 11.35
C SER A 48 -16.25 4.31 10.20
N SER A 49 -15.50 4.14 9.10
CA SER A 49 -15.96 3.44 7.89
C SER A 49 -15.41 2.01 7.80
N ASN A 50 -16.16 1.11 7.16
CA ASN A 50 -15.69 -0.24 6.76
C ASN A 50 -15.62 -0.41 5.24
N VAL A 51 -16.04 0.57 4.47
CA VAL A 51 -16.11 0.50 3.00
C VAL A 51 -14.73 0.22 2.40
N ILE A 52 -14.69 -0.67 1.42
CA ILE A 52 -13.53 -0.91 0.56
C ILE A 52 -13.91 -0.53 -0.88
N ASP A 53 -13.20 0.43 -1.44
CA ASP A 53 -13.28 0.82 -2.85
C ASP A 53 -12.15 0.20 -3.66
N TYR A 54 -12.33 0.04 -4.98
CA TYR A 54 -11.25 -0.37 -5.87
C TYR A 54 -11.26 0.37 -7.21
N VAL A 55 -10.07 0.46 -7.80
CA VAL A 55 -9.88 0.91 -9.18
C VAL A 55 -8.98 -0.07 -9.95
N THR A 56 -9.02 0.04 -11.27
CA THR A 56 -8.03 -0.57 -12.17
C THR A 56 -6.96 0.48 -12.50
N MET A 57 -5.72 0.26 -12.09
CA MET A 57 -4.64 1.25 -12.16
C MET A 57 -4.20 1.64 -13.57
N GLU A 58 -4.50 0.83 -14.56
CA GLU A 58 -4.14 1.08 -15.96
C GLU A 58 -5.05 2.11 -16.65
N THR A 59 -6.26 2.27 -16.14
CA THR A 59 -7.28 3.20 -16.68
C THR A 59 -7.74 4.15 -15.61
N THR A 60 -7.77 5.45 -15.91
CA THR A 60 -8.36 6.46 -15.01
C THR A 60 -9.88 6.33 -14.96
N GLY A 61 -10.46 6.69 -13.83
CA GLY A 61 -11.90 6.65 -13.58
C GLY A 61 -12.23 6.50 -12.11
N ASP A 62 -13.49 6.66 -11.78
CA ASP A 62 -13.97 6.57 -10.40
C ASP A 62 -13.88 5.13 -9.86
N ALA A 63 -13.70 5.04 -8.56
CA ALA A 63 -13.68 3.77 -7.86
C ALA A 63 -15.07 3.13 -7.82
N SER A 64 -15.06 1.81 -7.79
CA SER A 64 -16.26 1.01 -7.56
C SER A 64 -16.19 0.36 -6.19
N ASP A 65 -17.34 0.02 -5.64
CA ASP A 65 -17.44 -0.75 -4.41
C ASP A 65 -16.80 -2.13 -4.57
N PHE A 66 -15.95 -2.49 -3.61
CA PHE A 66 -15.33 -3.82 -3.53
C PHE A 66 -16.03 -4.70 -2.51
N GLY A 67 -16.49 -4.13 -1.39
CA GLY A 67 -17.06 -4.75 -0.23
C GLY A 67 -16.64 -4.06 1.06
N ASP A 68 -16.72 -4.75 2.21
CA ASP A 68 -16.50 -4.18 3.53
C ASP A 68 -15.40 -4.87 4.32
N LEU A 69 -14.72 -4.14 5.19
CA LEU A 69 -13.89 -4.66 6.28
C LEU A 69 -14.77 -5.34 7.32
N THR A 70 -14.22 -6.30 8.09
CA THR A 70 -14.95 -6.99 9.15
C THR A 70 -15.34 -6.07 10.31
N VAL A 71 -14.54 -5.02 10.55
CA VAL A 71 -14.79 -4.00 11.59
C VAL A 71 -14.56 -2.62 10.98
N ALA A 72 -15.49 -1.69 11.19
CA ALA A 72 -15.30 -0.28 10.83
C ALA A 72 -14.20 0.35 11.69
N GLY A 73 -13.41 1.25 11.11
CA GLY A 73 -12.36 1.97 11.84
C GLY A 73 -11.54 2.88 10.97
N GLU A 74 -10.97 3.89 11.60
CA GLU A 74 -10.04 4.84 10.97
C GLU A 74 -8.58 4.42 11.18
N ALA A 75 -7.70 4.95 10.34
CA ALA A 75 -6.26 4.73 10.39
C ALA A 75 -5.82 3.24 10.36
N PRO A 76 -6.50 2.37 9.58
CA PRO A 76 -5.91 1.10 9.24
C PRO A 76 -4.66 1.34 8.39
N ASN A 77 -3.88 0.28 8.19
CA ASN A 77 -2.82 0.26 7.19
C ASN A 77 -2.91 -1.01 6.36
N GLY A 78 -2.49 -0.94 5.11
CA GLY A 78 -2.67 -2.04 4.17
C GLY A 78 -1.50 -2.31 3.26
N SER A 79 -1.37 -3.54 2.83
CA SER A 79 -0.46 -4.02 1.80
C SER A 79 -0.96 -5.37 1.28
N GLY A 80 -0.22 -6.02 0.39
CA GLY A 80 -0.66 -7.32 -0.12
C GLY A 80 0.37 -8.03 -0.98
N SER A 81 0.06 -9.27 -1.32
CA SER A 81 0.74 -10.03 -2.37
C SER A 81 0.08 -9.77 -3.74
N SER A 82 0.50 -10.50 -4.75
CA SER A 82 -0.15 -10.46 -6.07
C SER A 82 -1.60 -10.95 -6.06
N THR A 83 -2.05 -11.64 -5.02
CA THR A 83 -3.39 -12.24 -4.94
C THR A 83 -4.22 -11.78 -3.75
N ARG A 84 -3.61 -11.52 -2.59
CA ARG A 84 -4.28 -11.14 -1.35
C ARG A 84 -3.85 -9.77 -0.89
N GLY A 85 -4.81 -8.88 -0.64
CA GLY A 85 -4.62 -7.65 0.10
C GLY A 85 -5.00 -7.85 1.56
N PHE A 86 -4.30 -7.21 2.51
CA PHE A 86 -4.66 -7.23 3.92
C PHE A 86 -4.68 -5.82 4.51
N TYR A 87 -5.51 -5.65 5.53
CA TYR A 87 -5.69 -4.43 6.29
C TYR A 87 -5.48 -4.75 7.77
N SER A 88 -4.66 -3.98 8.46
CA SER A 88 -4.30 -4.28 9.84
C SER A 88 -4.45 -3.10 10.78
N GLY A 89 -4.89 -3.39 11.98
CA GLY A 89 -5.06 -2.44 13.07
C GLY A 89 -6.02 -1.31 12.70
N ARG A 90 -6.63 -0.69 13.65
CA ARG A 90 -7.50 0.49 13.43
C ARG A 90 -7.74 1.20 14.73
N GLN A 91 -8.24 2.42 14.60
CA GLN A 91 -8.68 3.27 15.69
C GLN A 91 -10.19 3.44 15.60
N GLY A 92 -10.84 3.57 16.75
CA GLY A 92 -12.26 3.80 16.90
C GLY A 92 -13.19 2.63 16.60
N PRO A 93 -13.05 1.44 17.24
CA PRO A 93 -12.19 1.07 18.38
C PRO A 93 -10.78 0.64 17.94
N GLN A 94 -9.81 0.72 18.86
CA GLN A 94 -8.48 0.16 18.62
C GLN A 94 -8.52 -1.37 18.71
N VAL A 95 -8.14 -2.05 17.64
CA VAL A 95 -8.23 -3.51 17.50
C VAL A 95 -6.93 -4.12 17.01
N ASN A 96 -6.78 -5.42 17.21
CA ASN A 96 -5.66 -6.21 16.69
C ASN A 96 -5.99 -7.01 15.42
N VAL A 97 -7.17 -6.84 14.87
CA VAL A 97 -7.67 -7.60 13.72
C VAL A 97 -6.83 -7.31 12.46
N ILE A 98 -6.53 -8.36 11.73
CA ILE A 98 -6.02 -8.32 10.37
C ILE A 98 -7.09 -8.89 9.46
N ASP A 99 -7.61 -8.09 8.56
CA ASP A 99 -8.53 -8.51 7.52
C ASP A 99 -7.78 -8.80 6.22
N TYR A 100 -8.31 -9.69 5.38
CA TYR A 100 -7.81 -9.88 4.03
C TYR A 100 -8.91 -9.94 2.97
N ILE A 101 -8.54 -9.57 1.75
CA ILE A 101 -9.34 -9.67 0.53
C ILE A 101 -8.58 -10.50 -0.51
N THR A 102 -9.31 -11.00 -1.49
CA THR A 102 -8.73 -11.56 -2.72
C THR A 102 -8.92 -10.54 -3.84
N PHE A 103 -7.84 -9.93 -4.34
CA PHE A 103 -7.93 -8.79 -5.27
C PHE A 103 -8.83 -9.00 -6.48
N MET A 104 -8.87 -10.21 -7.03
CA MET A 104 -9.62 -10.49 -8.27
C MET A 104 -11.08 -10.90 -8.04
N SER A 105 -11.54 -10.92 -6.78
CA SER A 105 -12.92 -11.28 -6.42
C SER A 105 -13.47 -10.23 -5.45
N THR A 106 -14.42 -9.42 -5.91
CA THR A 106 -15.13 -8.46 -5.05
C THR A 106 -15.93 -9.19 -3.98
N GLY A 107 -16.05 -8.59 -2.81
CA GLY A 107 -16.77 -9.10 -1.65
C GLY A 107 -16.13 -8.64 -0.35
N ASN A 108 -16.80 -8.90 0.75
CA ASN A 108 -16.33 -8.48 2.07
C ASN A 108 -15.01 -9.15 2.44
N ALA A 109 -14.19 -8.43 3.20
CA ALA A 109 -12.97 -8.96 3.79
C ALA A 109 -13.29 -10.10 4.77
N THR A 110 -12.31 -10.97 4.93
CA THR A 110 -12.37 -12.10 5.87
C THR A 110 -11.28 -11.94 6.91
N ASP A 111 -11.52 -12.38 8.13
CA ASP A 111 -10.51 -12.41 9.18
C ASP A 111 -9.31 -13.25 8.76
N PHE A 112 -8.12 -12.66 8.87
CA PHE A 112 -6.84 -13.32 8.63
C PHE A 112 -6.22 -13.85 9.92
N GLY A 113 -6.38 -13.11 11.01
CA GLY A 113 -5.77 -13.35 12.31
C GLY A 113 -5.51 -12.03 13.05
N ASN A 114 -4.61 -12.06 14.02
CA ASN A 114 -4.41 -10.94 14.93
C ASN A 114 -2.96 -10.45 15.00
N LEU A 115 -2.81 -9.14 15.21
CA LEU A 115 -1.59 -8.50 15.66
C LEU A 115 -1.24 -8.95 17.09
N LEU A 116 0.01 -8.76 17.50
CA LEU A 116 0.49 -9.05 18.86
C LEU A 116 -0.23 -8.23 19.93
N ALA A 117 -0.73 -7.06 19.58
CA ALA A 117 -1.50 -6.17 20.45
C ALA A 117 -2.52 -5.34 19.65
N ASN A 118 -3.52 -4.77 20.32
CA ASN A 118 -4.39 -3.76 19.71
C ASN A 118 -3.55 -2.59 19.25
N THR A 119 -3.52 -2.32 17.96
CA THR A 119 -2.65 -1.33 17.36
C THR A 119 -3.38 -0.56 16.27
N SER A 120 -3.05 0.71 16.13
CA SER A 120 -3.49 1.57 15.02
C SER A 120 -2.30 2.36 14.49
N GLN A 121 -2.48 3.06 13.37
CA GLN A 121 -1.51 4.02 12.85
C GLN A 121 -0.08 3.42 12.75
N HIS A 122 0.07 2.24 12.15
CA HIS A 122 1.41 1.66 11.94
C HIS A 122 2.38 2.66 11.29
N ALA A 123 3.66 2.56 11.58
CA ALA A 123 4.70 3.30 10.90
C ALA A 123 4.91 2.79 9.45
N ALA A 124 4.59 1.54 9.21
CA ALA A 124 4.47 0.97 7.86
C ALA A 124 3.68 -0.33 7.89
N VAL A 125 2.98 -0.63 6.79
CA VAL A 125 2.50 -1.97 6.46
C VAL A 125 2.93 -2.26 5.03
N ASN A 126 3.80 -3.23 4.85
CA ASN A 126 4.46 -3.57 3.61
C ASN A 126 4.38 -5.07 3.32
N ALA A 127 4.50 -5.47 2.07
CA ALA A 127 4.50 -6.89 1.72
C ALA A 127 5.48 -7.22 0.60
N SER A 128 5.99 -8.44 0.67
CA SER A 128 6.55 -9.19 -0.46
C SER A 128 5.49 -10.18 -0.98
N ASP A 129 5.86 -11.02 -1.93
CA ASP A 129 4.94 -12.08 -2.40
C ASP A 129 4.56 -13.08 -1.30
N THR A 130 5.35 -13.20 -0.23
CA THR A 130 5.18 -14.23 0.80
C THR A 130 4.96 -13.71 2.22
N ARG A 131 5.51 -12.54 2.55
CA ARG A 131 5.46 -11.95 3.89
C ARG A 131 4.78 -10.60 3.89
N GLY A 132 3.85 -10.39 4.83
CA GLY A 132 3.35 -9.08 5.22
C GLY A 132 4.05 -8.62 6.49
N ILE A 133 4.53 -7.38 6.51
CA ILE A 133 5.21 -6.73 7.63
C ILE A 133 4.33 -5.61 8.18
N MET A 134 4.18 -5.56 9.49
CA MET A 134 3.56 -4.47 10.23
C MET A 134 4.59 -3.91 11.21
N ALA A 135 4.96 -2.64 11.05
CA ALA A 135 6.03 -2.02 11.83
C ALA A 135 5.53 -0.84 12.65
N GLY A 136 5.97 -0.75 13.90
CA GLY A 136 5.58 0.32 14.81
C GLY A 136 4.08 0.39 15.03
N GLY A 137 3.58 1.60 15.26
CA GLY A 137 2.16 1.88 15.48
C GLY A 137 1.90 2.49 16.85
N TYR A 138 0.62 2.69 17.14
CA TYR A 138 0.16 3.25 18.40
C TYR A 138 -0.71 2.23 19.13
N SER A 139 -0.31 1.87 20.34
CA SER A 139 -1.11 1.05 21.27
C SER A 139 -1.29 1.86 22.55
N GLY A 140 -2.45 2.49 22.68
CA GLY A 140 -2.72 3.49 23.71
C GLY A 140 -2.20 3.13 25.09
N PRO A 141 -1.29 3.91 25.70
CA PRO A 141 -0.97 5.29 25.34
C PRO A 141 0.37 5.48 24.59
N ALA A 142 1.01 4.45 24.05
CA ALA A 142 2.40 4.51 23.63
C ALA A 142 2.62 4.21 22.12
N ALA A 143 3.63 4.87 21.56
CA ALA A 143 4.21 4.44 20.28
C ALA A 143 4.98 3.12 20.47
N LEU A 144 4.91 2.26 19.46
CA LEU A 144 5.59 0.96 19.43
C LEU A 144 6.82 1.01 18.51
N ASN A 145 7.83 0.18 18.83
CA ASN A 145 8.94 -0.10 17.93
C ASN A 145 8.86 -1.50 17.31
N VAL A 146 7.97 -2.35 17.77
CA VAL A 146 7.83 -3.74 17.33
C VAL A 146 7.58 -3.83 15.83
N ILE A 147 8.34 -4.70 15.16
CA ILE A 147 8.07 -5.16 13.79
C ILE A 147 7.54 -6.58 13.90
N GLN A 148 6.42 -6.85 13.29
CA GLN A 148 5.76 -8.16 13.28
C GLN A 148 5.40 -8.55 11.85
N PHE A 149 5.25 -9.85 11.59
CA PHE A 149 4.97 -10.35 10.25
C PHE A 149 3.93 -11.47 10.22
N ILE A 150 3.33 -11.61 9.04
CA ILE A 150 2.48 -12.75 8.65
C ILE A 150 3.09 -13.49 7.46
N THR A 151 2.77 -14.77 7.34
CA THR A 151 2.93 -15.53 6.09
C THR A 151 1.64 -15.40 5.28
N ILE A 152 1.66 -14.71 4.13
CA ILE A 152 0.43 -14.33 3.41
C ILE A 152 -0.37 -15.53 2.89
N ALA A 153 0.29 -16.64 2.59
CA ALA A 153 -0.36 -17.82 2.04
C ALA A 153 -1.30 -18.54 3.02
N SER A 154 -1.09 -18.37 4.33
CA SER A 154 -1.87 -19.04 5.38
C SER A 154 -2.36 -18.04 6.42
N THR A 155 -3.66 -18.11 6.76
CA THR A 155 -4.23 -17.30 7.84
C THR A 155 -3.60 -17.68 9.18
N GLY A 156 -3.48 -16.69 10.07
CA GLY A 156 -2.92 -16.86 11.40
C GLY A 156 -2.42 -15.55 11.99
N ASN A 157 -2.07 -15.59 13.25
CA ASN A 157 -1.58 -14.42 13.97
C ASN A 157 -0.17 -14.01 13.52
N THR A 158 0.18 -12.78 13.79
CA THR A 158 1.54 -12.27 13.57
C THR A 158 2.55 -12.93 14.49
N THR A 159 3.79 -12.94 14.02
CA THR A 159 4.97 -13.34 14.77
C THR A 159 5.94 -12.16 14.85
N ASP A 160 6.71 -12.07 15.91
CA ASP A 160 7.75 -11.06 16.07
C ASP A 160 8.81 -11.19 14.97
N PHE A 161 9.21 -10.04 14.42
CA PHE A 161 10.26 -9.94 13.41
C PHE A 161 11.53 -9.28 13.96
N GLY A 162 11.38 -8.27 14.82
CA GLY A 162 12.41 -7.42 15.39
C GLY A 162 11.85 -6.04 15.71
N ASP A 163 12.72 -5.03 15.78
CA ASP A 163 12.34 -3.67 16.19
C ASP A 163 12.74 -2.59 15.15
N CYS A 164 11.95 -1.53 15.05
CA CYS A 164 12.34 -0.27 14.43
C CYS A 164 13.49 0.37 15.22
N THR A 165 14.25 1.27 14.61
CA THR A 165 15.33 2.01 15.29
C THR A 165 14.83 2.87 16.44
N ALA A 166 13.56 3.28 16.38
CA ALA A 166 12.85 4.00 17.46
C ALA A 166 11.35 3.69 17.40
N ALA A 167 10.66 3.87 18.53
CA ALA A 167 9.20 3.79 18.56
C ALA A 167 8.58 4.90 17.70
N LYS A 168 7.67 4.54 16.80
CA LYS A 168 7.04 5.45 15.84
C LYS A 168 5.64 5.00 15.43
N TYR A 169 4.79 5.96 15.08
CA TYR A 169 3.42 5.73 14.61
C TYR A 169 3.00 6.79 13.58
N GLY A 170 1.88 6.56 12.91
CA GLY A 170 1.31 7.50 11.94
C GLY A 170 2.12 7.58 10.64
N GLY A 171 2.70 6.45 10.24
CA GLY A 171 3.45 6.30 9.00
C GLY A 171 2.58 6.36 7.76
N PRO A 172 3.14 6.05 6.60
CA PRO A 172 2.41 6.12 5.35
C PRO A 172 1.28 5.08 5.29
N TYR A 173 0.10 5.54 4.93
CA TYR A 173 -1.04 4.68 4.62
C TYR A 173 -0.90 4.13 3.19
N GLY A 174 -0.25 3.00 3.07
CA GLY A 174 0.12 2.33 1.83
C GLY A 174 1.57 1.85 1.86
N SER A 175 1.95 1.08 0.86
CA SER A 175 3.21 0.34 0.85
C SER A 175 4.36 1.13 0.23
N ILE A 176 5.50 1.18 0.93
CA ILE A 176 6.78 1.63 0.36
C ILE A 176 7.79 0.50 0.51
N ASN A 177 8.04 -0.22 -0.55
CA ASN A 177 8.87 -1.41 -0.54
C ASN A 177 9.39 -1.81 -1.93
N SER A 178 10.48 -2.58 -1.95
CA SER A 178 10.87 -3.41 -3.08
C SER A 178 10.54 -4.87 -2.77
N ASN A 179 10.84 -5.79 -3.68
CA ASN A 179 10.69 -7.23 -3.43
C ASN A 179 11.63 -7.78 -2.34
N THR A 180 12.63 -7.00 -1.91
CA THR A 180 13.59 -7.41 -0.86
C THR A 180 13.56 -6.54 0.37
N ARG A 181 13.19 -5.25 0.26
CA ARG A 181 13.20 -4.27 1.36
C ARG A 181 11.82 -3.74 1.68
N SER A 182 11.53 -3.65 2.95
CA SER A 182 10.39 -2.93 3.53
C SER A 182 10.91 -1.62 4.12
N ILE A 183 10.31 -0.50 3.74
CA ILE A 183 10.67 0.85 4.20
C ILE A 183 9.66 1.28 5.26
N HIS A 184 10.15 1.76 6.38
CA HIS A 184 9.34 2.23 7.50
C HIS A 184 9.66 3.69 7.77
N GLY A 185 8.70 4.57 7.67
CA GLY A 185 9.02 5.98 7.86
C GLY A 185 7.81 6.87 8.04
N ALA A 186 8.10 8.15 8.26
CA ALA A 186 7.10 9.17 8.55
C ALA A 186 6.44 9.04 9.93
N GLY A 187 5.41 9.82 10.15
CA GLY A 187 4.66 9.82 11.40
C GLY A 187 5.25 10.77 12.42
N SER A 188 5.44 10.29 13.63
CA SER A 188 5.98 11.06 14.76
C SER A 188 7.46 11.46 14.64
N SER A 189 8.17 10.89 13.65
CA SER A 189 9.60 11.13 13.39
C SER A 189 9.84 11.39 11.90
N ASN A 190 10.99 11.99 11.55
CA ASN A 190 11.48 12.08 10.17
C ASN A 190 12.32 10.87 9.77
N VAL A 191 12.76 10.05 10.71
CA VAL A 191 13.63 8.90 10.46
C VAL A 191 12.92 7.85 9.61
N ILE A 192 13.58 7.42 8.55
CA ILE A 192 13.17 6.32 7.70
C ILE A 192 14.07 5.12 8.00
N ASP A 193 13.47 4.00 8.36
CA ASP A 193 14.16 2.73 8.57
C ASP A 193 13.86 1.75 7.45
N PHE A 194 14.67 0.69 7.36
CA PHE A 194 14.34 -0.44 6.50
C PHE A 194 14.70 -1.78 7.14
N ILE A 195 14.01 -2.84 6.69
CA ILE A 195 14.40 -4.24 6.92
C ILE A 195 14.47 -4.97 5.59
N ASN A 196 15.15 -6.11 5.58
CA ASN A 196 15.06 -7.07 4.49
C ASN A 196 13.98 -8.12 4.81
N PHE A 197 13.05 -8.40 3.89
CA PHE A 197 11.95 -9.35 4.12
C PHE A 197 12.42 -10.77 4.47
N SER A 198 13.58 -11.19 3.98
CA SER A 198 14.08 -12.56 4.12
C SER A 198 14.72 -12.86 5.47
N THR A 199 15.18 -11.84 6.19
CA THR A 199 16.03 -12.00 7.39
C THR A 199 15.37 -11.34 8.58
N LEU A 200 15.07 -12.11 9.64
CA LEU A 200 14.56 -11.57 10.90
C LEU A 200 15.63 -10.70 11.55
N GLY A 201 15.21 -9.64 12.22
CA GLY A 201 16.09 -8.74 12.97
C GLY A 201 15.60 -7.29 12.93
N ASN A 202 16.32 -6.45 13.63
CA ASN A 202 15.99 -5.06 13.79
C ASN A 202 16.20 -4.25 12.50
N ALA A 203 15.44 -3.18 12.36
CA ALA A 203 15.57 -2.23 11.26
C ALA A 203 16.91 -1.47 11.34
N VAL A 204 17.34 -1.01 10.19
CA VAL A 204 18.53 -0.19 10.00
C VAL A 204 18.09 1.17 9.44
N ASP A 205 18.78 2.22 9.82
CA ASP A 205 18.56 3.57 9.31
C ASP A 205 18.72 3.62 7.79
N HIS A 206 17.77 4.28 7.12
CA HIS A 206 17.79 4.49 5.68
C HIS A 206 18.15 5.95 5.34
N GLY A 207 17.66 6.90 6.12
CA GLY A 207 17.76 8.34 5.92
C GLY A 207 16.54 9.06 6.47
N ASP A 208 16.33 10.30 6.07
CA ASP A 208 15.32 11.17 6.66
C ASP A 208 14.32 11.76 5.65
N LEU A 209 13.12 12.04 6.16
CA LEU A 209 12.18 12.96 5.53
C LEU A 209 12.60 14.42 5.80
N PRO A 210 12.23 15.40 4.93
CA PRO A 210 12.61 16.80 5.08
C PRO A 210 12.09 17.44 6.37
N THR A 211 11.07 16.88 6.97
CA THR A 211 10.44 17.41 8.17
C THR A 211 10.02 16.30 9.11
N SER A 212 10.26 16.52 10.41
CA SER A 212 9.62 15.73 11.47
C SER A 212 8.10 15.99 11.53
N ASN A 213 7.37 15.17 12.29
CA ASN A 213 5.91 15.25 12.43
C ASN A 213 5.18 15.16 11.07
N SER A 214 5.46 14.09 10.36
CA SER A 214 4.99 13.83 8.99
C SER A 214 3.85 12.80 8.93
N TRP A 215 3.05 12.66 9.98
CA TRP A 215 1.96 11.68 10.05
C TRP A 215 0.90 11.90 8.95
N GLY A 216 0.21 10.82 8.59
CA GLY A 216 -0.88 10.88 7.62
C GLY A 216 -0.43 11.06 6.18
N LYS A 217 0.82 10.68 5.85
CA LYS A 217 1.29 10.61 4.47
C LYS A 217 0.73 9.39 3.76
N ALA A 218 0.63 9.47 2.44
CA ALA A 218 0.46 8.30 1.58
C ALA A 218 1.79 7.65 1.25
N GLY A 219 1.80 6.32 1.10
CA GLY A 219 2.94 5.56 0.62
C GLY A 219 2.66 4.88 -0.71
N ALA A 220 3.58 4.99 -1.68
CA ALA A 220 3.51 4.26 -2.94
C ALA A 220 4.90 3.85 -3.40
N SER A 221 5.06 2.73 -4.11
CA SER A 221 6.37 2.30 -4.58
C SER A 221 6.37 1.51 -5.87
N SER A 222 7.40 1.76 -6.68
CA SER A 222 7.93 0.80 -7.65
C SER A 222 8.99 -0.07 -6.96
N GLN A 223 9.62 -0.98 -7.69
CA GLN A 223 10.71 -1.80 -7.12
C GLN A 223 11.94 -1.01 -6.70
N THR A 224 12.14 0.20 -7.23
CA THR A 224 13.35 0.99 -6.99
C THR A 224 13.09 2.32 -6.30
N ARG A 225 11.89 2.89 -6.44
CA ARG A 225 11.53 4.21 -5.93
C ARG A 225 10.35 4.12 -4.98
N GLY A 226 10.49 4.71 -3.80
CA GLY A 226 9.42 4.96 -2.85
C GLY A 226 8.98 6.41 -2.89
N LEU A 227 7.68 6.66 -2.70
CA LEU A 227 7.07 7.98 -2.63
C LEU A 227 6.32 8.15 -1.32
N PHE A 228 6.48 9.33 -0.71
CA PHE A 228 5.74 9.81 0.44
C PHE A 228 4.96 11.05 0.02
N ALA A 229 3.64 11.02 0.05
CA ALA A 229 2.80 12.11 -0.44
C ALA A 229 1.89 12.70 0.64
N GLY A 230 1.68 14.04 0.60
CA GLY A 230 0.80 14.73 1.53
C GLY A 230 1.32 14.76 2.98
N GLY A 231 0.43 14.64 3.94
CA GLY A 231 0.74 14.53 5.37
C GLY A 231 0.33 15.73 6.21
N ALA A 232 0.78 15.78 7.45
CA ALA A 232 0.41 16.79 8.46
C ALA A 232 0.46 18.23 7.90
N ALA A 233 -0.45 19.07 8.33
CA ALA A 233 -0.72 20.41 7.79
C ALA A 233 -1.21 20.41 6.33
N ALA A 234 -1.79 19.30 5.87
CA ALA A 234 -2.39 19.16 4.55
C ALA A 234 -1.44 19.61 3.42
N ARG A 235 -0.29 18.98 3.34
CA ARG A 235 0.74 19.31 2.36
C ARG A 235 0.41 18.74 0.98
N THR A 236 0.89 19.43 -0.06
CA THR A 236 0.90 18.90 -1.44
C THR A 236 2.10 18.02 -1.71
N THR A 237 3.22 18.27 -1.05
CA THR A 237 4.54 17.70 -1.36
C THR A 237 4.54 16.18 -1.49
N ILE A 238 5.14 15.71 -2.58
CA ILE A 238 5.53 14.32 -2.80
C ILE A 238 7.06 14.24 -2.70
N SER A 239 7.56 13.47 -1.74
CA SER A 239 8.99 13.21 -1.59
C SER A 239 9.31 11.80 -2.08
N SER A 240 10.49 11.59 -2.65
CA SER A 240 10.92 10.28 -3.15
C SER A 240 12.23 9.80 -2.53
N ILE A 241 12.38 8.49 -2.42
CA ILE A 241 13.63 7.81 -2.05
C ILE A 241 14.00 6.74 -3.08
N THR A 242 15.29 6.41 -3.14
CA THR A 242 15.77 5.20 -3.79
C THR A 242 15.80 4.06 -2.79
N ILE A 243 14.99 3.02 -2.97
CA ILE A 243 14.79 1.97 -1.94
C ILE A 243 16.07 1.18 -1.62
N HIS A 244 16.93 0.96 -2.61
CA HIS A 244 18.11 0.10 -2.46
C HIS A 244 19.39 0.82 -2.00
N SER A 245 19.40 2.14 -1.98
CA SER A 245 20.50 2.93 -1.43
C SER A 245 20.02 3.84 -0.32
N THR A 246 20.75 3.87 0.80
CA THR A 246 20.44 4.76 1.92
C THR A 246 20.65 6.23 1.54
N GLY A 247 19.88 7.10 2.13
CA GLY A 247 19.94 8.55 1.90
C GLY A 247 18.58 9.20 2.16
N ASP A 248 18.60 10.50 2.28
CA ASP A 248 17.42 11.31 2.54
C ASP A 248 16.47 11.36 1.34
N THR A 249 15.22 11.70 1.60
CA THR A 249 14.25 11.93 0.54
C THR A 249 14.59 13.20 -0.24
N ILE A 250 14.29 13.16 -1.52
CA ILE A 250 14.36 14.34 -2.41
C ILE A 250 12.95 14.71 -2.88
N ASP A 251 12.78 15.96 -3.29
CA ASP A 251 11.52 16.43 -3.88
C ASP A 251 11.22 15.66 -5.17
N PHE A 252 9.93 15.29 -5.33
CA PHE A 252 9.44 14.61 -6.52
C PHE A 252 8.35 15.42 -7.24
N GLY A 253 7.57 16.20 -6.49
CA GLY A 253 6.47 16.98 -7.02
C GLY A 253 5.35 17.18 -5.99
N ASP A 254 4.14 17.43 -6.47
CA ASP A 254 3.01 17.80 -5.63
C ASP A 254 1.74 17.01 -5.97
N LEU A 255 0.89 16.75 -4.97
CA LEU A 255 -0.52 16.40 -5.15
C LEU A 255 -1.28 17.57 -5.79
N SER A 256 -2.38 17.31 -6.44
CA SER A 256 -3.28 18.36 -6.98
C SER A 256 -3.81 19.28 -5.88
N VAL A 257 -4.10 18.72 -4.72
CA VAL A 257 -4.58 19.45 -3.53
C VAL A 257 -3.86 18.90 -2.29
N GLY A 258 -3.43 19.81 -1.40
CA GLY A 258 -2.80 19.43 -0.14
C GLY A 258 -3.76 18.68 0.77
N ARG A 259 -3.36 17.52 1.27
CA ARG A 259 -4.20 16.61 2.09
C ARG A 259 -3.35 15.88 3.12
N ARG A 260 -3.97 15.53 4.24
CA ARG A 260 -3.42 14.60 5.24
C ARG A 260 -4.33 13.38 5.36
N GLY A 261 -3.85 12.30 5.95
CA GLY A 261 -4.62 11.06 6.05
C GLY A 261 -4.93 10.44 4.68
N VAL A 262 -4.11 10.74 3.69
CA VAL A 262 -4.17 10.22 2.31
C VAL A 262 -3.62 8.80 2.29
N ALA A 263 -4.20 7.91 1.49
CA ALA A 263 -3.68 6.55 1.32
C ALA A 263 -3.16 6.31 -0.10
N GLY A 264 -2.03 5.59 -0.20
CA GLY A 264 -1.34 5.37 -1.46
C GLY A 264 -1.35 3.91 -1.91
N ALA A 265 -1.65 3.70 -3.18
CA ALA A 265 -1.56 2.41 -3.85
C ALA A 265 -0.65 2.51 -5.08
N SER A 266 -0.18 1.38 -5.58
CA SER A 266 0.79 1.37 -6.67
C SER A 266 0.46 0.34 -7.74
N SER A 267 0.76 0.69 -8.98
CA SER A 267 1.11 -0.29 -10.01
C SER A 267 2.63 -0.28 -10.20
N ARG A 268 3.12 -1.01 -11.17
CA ARG A 268 4.56 -1.00 -11.50
C ARG A 268 5.05 0.35 -12.01
N THR A 269 4.17 1.17 -12.57
CA THR A 269 4.51 2.43 -13.25
C THR A 269 3.88 3.65 -12.59
N ARG A 270 2.80 3.49 -11.82
CA ARG A 270 2.02 4.58 -11.23
C ARG A 270 1.89 4.42 -9.72
N GLY A 271 2.03 5.53 -9.00
CA GLY A 271 1.54 5.69 -7.63
C GLY A 271 0.24 6.47 -7.65
N ALA A 272 -0.81 5.97 -7.00
CA ALA A 272 -2.10 6.65 -6.86
C ALA A 272 -2.36 6.98 -5.38
N PHE A 273 -2.93 8.15 -5.12
CA PHE A 273 -3.11 8.73 -3.79
C PHE A 273 -4.57 9.13 -3.63
N GLY A 274 -5.31 8.41 -2.78
CA GLY A 274 -6.75 8.59 -2.65
C GLY A 274 -7.19 9.06 -1.27
N GLY A 275 -8.28 9.82 -1.22
CA GLY A 275 -8.91 10.33 -0.02
C GLY A 275 -8.08 11.35 0.75
N GLY A 276 -8.25 11.38 2.06
CA GLY A 276 -7.61 12.35 2.94
C GLY A 276 -8.55 13.45 3.40
N ASP A 277 -8.03 14.37 4.21
CA ASP A 277 -8.79 15.53 4.69
C ASP A 277 -8.05 16.86 4.48
N ASN A 278 -8.78 17.94 4.13
CA ASN A 278 -8.34 19.34 4.14
C ASN A 278 -9.31 20.34 3.48
N PRO A 279 -9.97 21.23 4.21
CA PRO A 279 -10.78 20.87 5.34
C PRO A 279 -11.88 19.91 4.90
N GLY A 280 -12.30 19.01 5.80
CA GLY A 280 -13.26 17.95 5.49
C GLY A 280 -12.68 16.83 4.64
N ASP A 281 -13.38 15.72 4.65
CA ASP A 281 -12.96 14.52 3.96
C ASP A 281 -13.02 14.68 2.44
N LYS A 282 -12.13 13.97 1.75
CA LYS A 282 -11.92 14.03 0.30
C LYS A 282 -12.15 12.68 -0.34
N ASN A 283 -12.63 12.71 -1.60
CA ASN A 283 -12.76 11.50 -2.44
C ASN A 283 -11.81 11.50 -3.64
N GLU A 284 -11.08 12.58 -3.89
CA GLU A 284 -10.16 12.66 -5.02
C GLU A 284 -9.09 11.56 -4.96
N ILE A 285 -8.80 10.96 -6.11
CA ILE A 285 -7.65 10.09 -6.35
C ILE A 285 -6.73 10.77 -7.34
N ASP A 286 -5.52 11.11 -6.91
CA ASP A 286 -4.46 11.62 -7.77
C ASP A 286 -3.50 10.50 -8.15
N PHE A 287 -2.77 10.65 -9.27
CA PHE A 287 -1.68 9.74 -9.61
C PHE A 287 -0.46 10.43 -10.19
N VAL A 288 0.69 9.77 -10.02
CA VAL A 288 1.96 10.12 -10.66
C VAL A 288 2.54 8.90 -11.35
N THR A 289 3.41 9.15 -12.34
CA THR A 289 4.24 8.10 -12.94
C THR A 289 5.60 8.06 -12.22
N PHE A 290 6.05 6.90 -11.74
CA PHE A 290 7.29 6.79 -10.96
C PHE A 290 8.55 7.28 -11.68
N THR A 291 8.55 7.31 -13.00
CA THR A 291 9.71 7.73 -13.81
C THR A 291 9.77 9.23 -14.08
N SER A 292 8.71 9.97 -13.84
CA SER A 292 8.60 11.39 -14.16
C SER A 292 8.12 12.18 -12.95
N ALA A 293 9.01 13.03 -12.42
CA ALA A 293 8.67 13.97 -11.36
C ALA A 293 7.72 15.06 -11.87
N GLY A 294 6.88 15.59 -10.98
CA GLY A 294 5.93 16.66 -11.29
C GLY A 294 4.65 16.58 -10.49
N THR A 295 3.72 17.45 -10.81
CA THR A 295 2.40 17.49 -10.16
C THR A 295 1.56 16.29 -10.57
N ALA A 296 0.87 15.71 -9.59
CA ALA A 296 -0.03 14.60 -9.80
C ALA A 296 -1.21 15.00 -10.71
N ALA A 297 -1.62 14.08 -11.55
CA ALA A 297 -2.80 14.23 -12.39
C ALA A 297 -4.02 13.57 -11.72
N ASP A 298 -5.20 14.05 -12.08
CA ASP A 298 -6.46 13.47 -11.67
C ASP A 298 -6.60 12.03 -12.20
N PHE A 299 -6.97 11.11 -11.30
CA PHE A 299 -7.28 9.72 -11.64
C PHE A 299 -8.78 9.46 -11.67
N GLY A 300 -9.53 10.08 -10.74
CA GLY A 300 -10.96 9.88 -10.48
C GLY A 300 -11.25 10.03 -8.98
N ASN A 301 -12.35 9.45 -8.51
CA ASN A 301 -12.82 9.61 -7.14
C ASN A 301 -13.10 8.27 -6.44
N LEU A 302 -12.96 8.23 -5.12
CA LEU A 302 -13.52 7.20 -4.26
C LEU A 302 -15.06 7.29 -4.28
N SER A 303 -15.75 6.20 -3.94
CA SER A 303 -17.21 6.18 -3.85
C SER A 303 -17.74 7.08 -2.72
N VAL A 304 -16.96 7.24 -1.63
CA VAL A 304 -17.26 8.08 -0.48
C VAL A 304 -16.03 8.87 -0.07
N ALA A 305 -16.21 10.17 0.25
CA ALA A 305 -15.15 11.01 0.78
C ALA A 305 -14.71 10.51 2.16
N ARG A 306 -13.42 10.20 2.33
CA ARG A 306 -12.88 9.65 3.59
C ARG A 306 -11.44 10.05 3.80
N GLY A 307 -11.10 10.35 5.06
CA GLY A 307 -9.72 10.52 5.50
C GLY A 307 -9.21 9.33 6.31
N ARG A 308 -7.89 9.23 6.50
CA ARG A 308 -7.23 8.19 7.33
C ARG A 308 -7.62 6.76 6.95
N LEU A 309 -7.71 6.49 5.67
CA LEU A 309 -8.00 5.18 5.09
C LEU A 309 -6.68 4.43 4.80
N ALA A 310 -6.74 3.14 4.57
CA ALA A 310 -5.61 2.35 4.08
C ALA A 310 -5.73 2.08 2.59
N ALA A 311 -4.60 1.88 1.93
CA ALA A 311 -4.61 1.39 0.56
C ALA A 311 -3.68 0.20 0.39
N ASN A 312 -4.00 -0.64 -0.59
CA ASN A 312 -3.15 -1.72 -1.05
C ASN A 312 -3.37 -2.01 -2.54
N SER A 313 -2.50 -2.82 -3.13
CA SER A 313 -2.61 -3.21 -4.54
C SER A 313 -1.86 -4.51 -4.82
N ASN A 314 -2.26 -5.19 -5.89
CA ASN A 314 -1.57 -6.36 -6.39
C ASN A 314 -0.46 -6.05 -7.42
N GLY A 315 0.06 -4.82 -7.43
CA GLY A 315 1.09 -4.35 -8.38
C GLY A 315 2.17 -3.47 -7.79
N HIS A 316 2.26 -3.35 -6.47
CA HIS A 316 3.25 -2.50 -5.79
C HIS A 316 4.69 -3.05 -5.88
N GLY A 317 5.67 -2.25 -5.49
CA GLY A 317 7.09 -2.55 -5.64
C GLY A 317 7.59 -3.79 -4.89
N GLY A 318 6.85 -4.28 -3.88
CA GLY A 318 7.20 -5.48 -3.12
C GLY A 318 7.00 -6.80 -3.85
N LEU A 319 6.35 -6.79 -5.00
CA LEU A 319 6.04 -7.99 -5.74
C LEU A 319 7.13 -8.30 -6.77
N ALA A 320 7.53 -9.57 -6.84
CA ALA A 320 8.52 -10.01 -7.81
C ALA A 320 8.04 -9.72 -9.26
N LEU A 321 8.98 -9.37 -10.11
CA LEU A 321 8.74 -9.40 -11.54
C LEU A 321 8.58 -10.87 -11.92
N THR A 322 7.35 -11.36 -12.04
CA THR A 322 7.15 -12.66 -12.69
C THR A 322 7.66 -12.54 -14.12
N SER A 323 8.81 -13.12 -14.35
CA SER A 323 9.47 -13.23 -15.65
C SER A 323 8.58 -13.96 -16.67
#